data_0edac5835a773bcc86d3bb041e9aad05
#
_entry.id   0edac5835a773bcc86d3bb041e9aad05
#
_cell.length_a   1.000
_cell.length_b   1.000
_cell.length_c   1.000
_cell.angle_alpha   90.00
_cell.angle_beta   90.00
_cell.angle_gamma   90.00
#
_symmetry.space_group_name_H-M   'P 1'
#
loop_
_entity.id
_entity.type
_entity.pdbx_description
1 polymer ?
#
loop_
_entity_poly.entity_id
_entity_poly.type
_entity_poly.pdbx_seq_one_letter_code
_entity_poly.pdbx_strand_id
1 'polypeptide(L)'
;MGNLVNGKGYDHDIFAPNGTAPNLWTVIHKWIDALPISTEAEKNRKDVLARELVWVADELGSMQGIDGKPFVFAHCDLLSGNVIVLPRTTDGSSSPKAAATIPNGSDGEDAVNVGFIDYEYATAAPSAFDIANHFAEWGGFDCDFSVLPTRTQRRDFLQCYLGSYYEHLQDRGTSQPLEDGREANEVTEQRLQKDLKHLFEQVDAFRGLPGFYWSIWALIQSMNSQIDFDYASYAKIRLSEYWAWKAEWRGSREKTAEMPLRERRWQQEE
;
A
#
# COMPACT_ATOMS: atom_id res chain seq x y z
N MET A 1 15.45 24.69 1.88
CA MET A 1 16.10 24.99 0.58
C MET A 1 17.22 23.96 0.39
N GLY A 2 16.88 22.81 -0.19
CA GLY A 2 17.86 21.74 -0.45
C GLY A 2 18.64 22.05 -1.72
N ASN A 3 19.94 21.92 -1.64
CA ASN A 3 20.87 22.16 -2.72
C ASN A 3 20.62 21.22 -3.90
N LEU A 4 20.16 21.75 -5.01
CA LEU A 4 20.20 21.10 -6.32
C LEU A 4 21.66 21.03 -6.76
N VAL A 5 22.26 19.86 -6.64
CA VAL A 5 23.63 19.60 -7.13
C VAL A 5 23.55 19.21 -8.60
N ASN A 6 24.24 19.98 -9.43
CA ASN A 6 24.39 19.79 -10.87
C ASN A 6 24.84 18.37 -11.24
N GLY A 7 24.08 17.66 -12.06
CA GLY A 7 24.57 16.65 -13.02
C GLY A 7 25.08 15.31 -12.45
N LYS A 8 24.85 14.99 -11.19
CA LYS A 8 25.13 13.65 -10.62
C LYS A 8 23.81 12.94 -10.36
N GLY A 9 23.72 11.67 -10.78
CA GLY A 9 22.57 10.82 -10.52
C GLY A 9 22.14 10.90 -9.05
N TYR A 10 20.85 10.72 -8.82
CA TYR A 10 20.27 10.74 -7.47
C TYR A 10 21.01 9.74 -6.60
N ASP A 11 21.44 10.20 -5.42
CA ASP A 11 22.26 9.40 -4.51
C ASP A 11 21.42 8.23 -3.97
N HIS A 12 21.85 7.01 -4.26
CA HIS A 12 21.21 5.76 -3.81
C HIS A 12 21.04 5.71 -2.28
N ASP A 13 21.91 6.44 -1.56
CA ASP A 13 21.96 6.49 -0.11
C ASP A 13 20.74 7.20 0.53
N ILE A 14 19.98 7.98 -0.25
CA ILE A 14 18.74 8.62 0.24
C ILE A 14 17.68 7.56 0.57
N PHE A 15 17.57 6.48 -0.23
CA PHE A 15 16.53 5.47 -0.09
C PHE A 15 17.01 4.23 0.69
N ALA A 16 18.29 4.01 0.80
CA ALA A 16 18.90 2.86 1.47
C ALA A 16 20.19 3.26 2.21
N PRO A 17 20.10 4.06 3.29
CA PRO A 17 21.28 4.46 4.04
C PRO A 17 22.00 3.22 4.60
N ASN A 18 23.29 3.12 4.36
CA ASN A 18 24.18 2.11 4.95
C ASN A 18 23.89 0.63 4.60
N GLY A 19 23.49 0.33 3.35
CA GLY A 19 23.34 -1.06 2.91
C GLY A 19 22.15 -1.78 3.54
N THR A 20 21.09 -1.04 3.86
CA THR A 20 19.81 -1.61 4.31
C THR A 20 19.20 -2.51 3.23
N ALA A 21 18.41 -3.50 3.65
CA ALA A 21 17.70 -4.38 2.74
C ALA A 21 16.83 -3.59 1.73
N PRO A 22 16.59 -4.13 0.52
CA PRO A 22 15.66 -3.52 -0.43
C PRO A 22 14.32 -3.18 0.24
N ASN A 23 13.77 -2.04 -0.13
CA ASN A 23 12.48 -1.57 0.37
C ASN A 23 11.69 -0.91 -0.77
N LEU A 24 10.45 -0.54 -0.51
CA LEU A 24 9.56 0.08 -1.48
C LEU A 24 10.23 1.21 -2.28
N TRP A 25 10.93 2.11 -1.60
CA TRP A 25 11.55 3.29 -2.22
C TRP A 25 12.70 2.91 -3.16
N THR A 26 13.52 1.95 -2.73
CA THR A 26 14.62 1.43 -3.57
C THR A 26 14.12 0.65 -4.77
N VAL A 27 12.99 -0.07 -4.65
CA VAL A 27 12.34 -0.77 -5.77
C VAL A 27 11.85 0.23 -6.81
N ILE A 28 11.11 1.25 -6.39
CA ILE A 28 10.61 2.30 -7.29
C ILE A 28 11.77 3.03 -7.96
N HIS A 29 12.83 3.36 -7.21
CA HIS A 29 14.02 4.01 -7.77
C HIS A 29 14.66 3.16 -8.87
N LYS A 30 14.86 1.86 -8.60
CA LYS A 30 15.41 0.91 -9.57
C LYS A 30 14.55 0.83 -10.84
N TRP A 31 13.24 0.86 -10.72
CA TRP A 31 12.33 0.85 -11.86
C TRP A 31 12.42 2.15 -12.68
N ILE A 32 12.50 3.30 -12.02
CA ILE A 32 12.72 4.57 -12.71
C ILE A 32 14.05 4.56 -13.46
N ASP A 33 15.11 4.01 -12.85
CA ASP A 33 16.43 3.91 -13.50
C ASP A 33 16.42 3.05 -14.76
N ALA A 34 15.56 2.03 -14.79
CA ALA A 34 15.38 1.15 -15.95
C ALA A 34 14.59 1.79 -17.11
N LEU A 35 13.95 2.96 -16.90
CA LEU A 35 13.20 3.63 -17.96
C LEU A 35 14.12 4.16 -19.06
N PRO A 36 13.67 4.15 -20.34
CA PRO A 36 14.46 4.59 -21.48
C PRO A 36 14.72 6.10 -21.45
N ILE A 37 15.82 6.46 -22.09
CA ILE A 37 16.30 7.85 -22.24
C ILE A 37 16.72 8.15 -23.68
N SER A 38 16.15 7.46 -24.66
CA SER A 38 16.52 7.59 -26.07
C SER A 38 16.04 8.88 -26.70
N THR A 39 14.93 9.41 -26.21
CA THR A 39 14.33 10.67 -26.68
C THR A 39 14.30 11.72 -25.56
N GLU A 40 14.23 12.99 -25.92
CA GLU A 40 14.09 14.08 -24.94
C GLU A 40 12.81 13.94 -24.09
N ALA A 41 11.72 13.44 -24.70
CA ALA A 41 10.49 13.18 -23.98
C ALA A 41 10.65 12.10 -22.90
N GLU A 42 11.38 11.02 -23.21
CA GLU A 42 11.71 9.94 -22.25
C GLU A 42 12.61 10.44 -21.13
N LYS A 43 13.65 11.21 -21.43
CA LYS A 43 14.53 11.82 -20.43
C LYS A 43 13.74 12.71 -19.48
N ASN A 44 12.91 13.62 -20.03
CA ASN A 44 12.09 14.51 -19.23
C ASN A 44 11.09 13.76 -18.35
N ARG A 45 10.45 12.69 -18.86
CA ARG A 45 9.56 11.83 -18.09
C ARG A 45 10.32 11.17 -16.93
N LYS A 46 11.48 10.56 -17.19
CA LYS A 46 12.32 9.95 -16.16
C LYS A 46 12.70 10.96 -15.08
N ASP A 47 13.13 12.16 -15.47
CA ASP A 47 13.51 13.23 -14.55
C ASP A 47 12.32 13.70 -13.69
N VAL A 48 11.13 13.77 -14.27
CA VAL A 48 9.91 14.11 -13.51
C VAL A 48 9.63 13.02 -12.48
N LEU A 49 9.62 11.74 -12.89
CA LEU A 49 9.34 10.62 -11.98
C LEU A 49 10.38 10.51 -10.86
N ALA A 50 11.65 10.75 -11.16
CA ALA A 50 12.72 10.73 -10.16
C ALA A 50 12.53 11.85 -9.11
N ARG A 51 12.19 13.07 -9.54
CA ARG A 51 11.89 14.16 -8.60
C ARG A 51 10.64 13.87 -7.76
N GLU A 52 9.62 13.26 -8.38
CA GLU A 52 8.42 12.86 -7.66
C GLU A 52 8.70 11.78 -6.62
N LEU A 53 9.56 10.80 -6.93
CA LEU A 53 9.95 9.78 -5.96
C LEU A 53 10.62 10.42 -4.73
N VAL A 54 11.54 11.35 -4.93
CA VAL A 54 12.20 12.06 -3.81
C VAL A 54 11.16 12.78 -2.97
N TRP A 55 10.25 13.52 -3.61
CA TRP A 55 9.22 14.27 -2.90
C TRP A 55 8.28 13.34 -2.12
N VAL A 56 7.77 12.27 -2.72
CA VAL A 56 6.80 11.37 -2.04
C VAL A 56 7.45 10.54 -0.94
N ALA A 57 8.72 10.16 -1.11
CA ALA A 57 9.47 9.47 -0.08
C ALA A 57 9.79 10.39 1.13
N ASP A 58 10.08 11.67 0.90
CA ASP A 58 10.24 12.67 1.97
C ASP A 58 8.92 12.92 2.71
N GLU A 59 7.82 13.02 1.98
CA GLU A 59 6.48 13.30 2.53
C GLU A 59 5.92 12.13 3.34
N LEU A 60 6.04 10.90 2.84
CA LEU A 60 5.41 9.71 3.42
C LEU A 60 6.37 8.79 4.17
N GLY A 61 7.65 8.83 3.86
CA GLY A 61 8.63 7.85 4.37
C GLY A 61 8.92 7.98 5.86
N SER A 62 8.64 9.13 6.48
CA SER A 62 8.79 9.36 7.91
C SER A 62 7.59 8.91 8.75
N MET A 63 6.49 8.49 8.11
CA MET A 63 5.29 8.02 8.81
C MET A 63 5.57 6.70 9.51
N GLN A 64 5.39 6.69 10.82
CA GLN A 64 5.55 5.47 11.61
C GLN A 64 4.32 4.60 11.48
N GLY A 65 4.50 3.35 11.04
CA GLY A 65 3.43 2.37 10.95
C GLY A 65 2.97 1.85 12.32
N ILE A 66 2.22 0.74 12.30
CA ILE A 66 1.73 0.07 13.50
C ILE A 66 2.93 -0.29 14.40
N ASP A 67 2.79 -0.04 15.70
CA ASP A 67 3.84 -0.23 16.71
C ASP A 67 5.15 0.54 16.41
N GLY A 68 5.08 1.66 15.71
CA GLY A 68 6.23 2.49 15.38
C GLY A 68 7.18 1.89 14.35
N LYS A 69 6.81 0.79 13.70
CA LYS A 69 7.65 0.13 12.68
C LYS A 69 7.49 0.85 11.34
N PRO A 70 8.59 1.32 10.72
CA PRO A 70 8.52 1.99 9.43
C PRO A 70 8.15 1.04 8.29
N PHE A 71 8.55 -0.23 8.38
CA PHE A 71 8.33 -1.26 7.37
C PHE A 71 7.85 -2.57 7.98
N VAL A 72 7.05 -3.28 7.18
CA VAL A 72 6.67 -4.67 7.38
C VAL A 72 7.11 -5.48 6.15
N PHE A 73 7.03 -6.81 6.22
CA PHE A 73 7.04 -7.64 5.01
C PHE A 73 5.69 -7.44 4.31
N ALA A 74 5.70 -6.70 3.22
CA ALA A 74 4.53 -6.34 2.44
C ALA A 74 4.44 -7.20 1.18
N HIS A 75 3.24 -7.57 0.78
CA HIS A 75 3.00 -8.34 -0.44
C HIS A 75 3.21 -7.49 -1.70
N CYS A 76 2.79 -6.24 -1.66
CA CYS A 76 2.88 -5.22 -2.70
C CYS A 76 2.10 -5.53 -3.99
N ASP A 77 1.39 -6.67 -4.07
CA ASP A 77 0.57 -7.08 -5.22
C ASP A 77 -0.62 -7.94 -4.77
N LEU A 78 -1.30 -7.54 -3.70
CA LEU A 78 -2.42 -8.30 -3.16
C LEU A 78 -3.73 -7.96 -3.89
N LEU A 79 -3.80 -8.36 -5.16
CA LEU A 79 -5.03 -8.32 -5.96
C LEU A 79 -5.88 -9.58 -5.72
N SER A 80 -7.13 -9.59 -6.18
CA SER A 80 -8.07 -10.71 -5.95
C SER A 80 -7.58 -12.05 -6.51
N GLY A 81 -6.81 -12.03 -7.60
CA GLY A 81 -6.22 -13.23 -8.21
C GLY A 81 -5.14 -13.90 -7.34
N ASN A 82 -4.55 -13.15 -6.42
CA ASN A 82 -3.51 -13.64 -5.50
C ASN A 82 -4.06 -14.10 -4.14
N VAL A 83 -5.39 -14.12 -3.99
CA VAL A 83 -6.09 -14.62 -2.80
C VAL A 83 -6.77 -15.93 -3.10
N ILE A 84 -6.29 -17.02 -2.50
CA ILE A 84 -6.83 -18.37 -2.70
C ILE A 84 -7.77 -18.73 -1.56
N VAL A 85 -9.01 -19.06 -1.86
CA VAL A 85 -9.94 -19.62 -0.89
C VAL A 85 -9.56 -21.09 -0.64
N LEU A 86 -9.24 -21.39 0.61
CA LEU A 86 -8.83 -22.73 1.02
C LEU A 86 -10.06 -23.59 1.36
N PRO A 87 -10.04 -24.91 1.02
CA PRO A 87 -11.11 -25.81 1.40
C PRO A 87 -11.29 -25.86 2.92
N ARG A 88 -12.53 -25.94 3.40
CA ARG A 88 -12.78 -26.24 4.81
C ARG A 88 -12.28 -27.67 5.10
N THR A 89 -11.38 -27.82 6.07
CA THR A 89 -10.97 -29.14 6.57
C THR A 89 -12.08 -29.69 7.44
N THR A 90 -12.71 -30.78 7.04
CA THR A 90 -13.79 -31.47 7.80
C THR A 90 -13.23 -32.38 8.88
N ASP A 91 -11.93 -32.65 8.88
CA ASP A 91 -11.27 -33.51 9.84
C ASP A 91 -10.60 -32.62 10.90
N GLY A 92 -10.96 -32.75 12.14
CA GLY A 92 -10.47 -32.00 13.30
C GLY A 92 -8.94 -31.94 13.49
N SER A 93 -8.15 -32.07 12.41
CA SER A 93 -6.73 -31.77 12.38
C SER A 93 -6.58 -30.26 12.24
N SER A 94 -5.99 -29.64 13.25
CA SER A 94 -5.65 -28.22 13.29
C SER A 94 -4.96 -27.80 12.00
N SER A 95 -5.69 -27.09 11.13
CA SER A 95 -5.07 -26.28 10.06
C SER A 95 -3.97 -25.40 10.65
N PRO A 96 -2.89 -25.10 9.92
CA PRO A 96 -1.92 -24.14 10.41
C PRO A 96 -2.67 -22.84 10.76
N LYS A 97 -2.43 -22.31 11.96
CA LYS A 97 -3.04 -21.12 12.56
C LYS A 97 -2.73 -19.83 11.80
N ALA A 98 -2.84 -19.81 10.49
CA ALA A 98 -2.58 -18.65 9.63
C ALA A 98 -3.85 -18.12 8.96
N ALA A 99 -5.03 -18.59 9.38
CA ALA A 99 -6.29 -18.10 8.84
C ALA A 99 -6.79 -16.95 9.73
N ALA A 100 -6.87 -15.74 9.18
CA ALA A 100 -7.57 -14.65 9.81
C ALA A 100 -9.05 -15.01 9.93
N THR A 101 -9.53 -15.27 11.15
CA THR A 101 -10.95 -15.44 11.44
C THR A 101 -11.53 -14.05 11.63
N ILE A 102 -12.46 -13.64 10.76
CA ILE A 102 -13.20 -12.40 10.94
C ILE A 102 -14.23 -12.64 12.05
N PRO A 103 -14.17 -11.94 13.20
CA PRO A 103 -15.20 -12.03 14.20
C PRO A 103 -16.39 -11.18 13.76
N ASN A 104 -17.28 -11.72 12.96
CA ASN A 104 -18.61 -11.17 12.81
C ASN A 104 -19.54 -11.94 13.74
N GLY A 105 -20.25 -11.22 14.60
CA GLY A 105 -21.12 -11.73 15.65
C GLY A 105 -22.37 -12.48 15.17
N SER A 106 -22.17 -13.50 14.34
CA SER A 106 -23.16 -14.54 14.04
C SER A 106 -22.39 -15.86 13.85
N ASP A 107 -22.70 -16.78 14.72
CA ASP A 107 -22.35 -18.19 14.74
C ASP A 107 -21.38 -18.71 13.66
N GLY A 108 -20.20 -19.02 14.05
CA GLY A 108 -19.02 -19.71 13.47
C GLY A 108 -19.06 -20.49 12.14
N GLU A 109 -20.08 -20.36 11.31
CA GLU A 109 -20.22 -21.16 10.08
C GLU A 109 -19.66 -20.50 8.80
N ASP A 110 -19.38 -19.19 8.80
CA ASP A 110 -19.03 -18.46 7.58
C ASP A 110 -17.56 -18.00 7.49
N ALA A 111 -16.69 -18.40 8.40
CA ALA A 111 -15.27 -18.08 8.31
C ALA A 111 -14.63 -18.76 7.08
N VAL A 112 -14.17 -17.97 6.13
CA VAL A 112 -13.45 -18.42 4.94
C VAL A 112 -11.96 -18.35 5.19
N ASN A 113 -11.28 -19.51 5.10
CA ASN A 113 -9.82 -19.55 5.14
C ASN A 113 -9.25 -19.11 3.81
N VAL A 114 -8.27 -18.21 3.82
CA VAL A 114 -7.58 -17.74 2.62
C VAL A 114 -6.08 -17.96 2.74
N GLY A 115 -5.44 -18.18 1.60
CA GLY A 115 -3.99 -18.15 1.44
C GLY A 115 -3.60 -17.12 0.40
N PHE A 116 -2.38 -16.60 0.49
CA PHE A 116 -1.83 -15.66 -0.46
C PHE A 116 -0.75 -16.33 -1.30
N ILE A 117 -0.67 -15.95 -2.58
CA ILE A 117 0.31 -16.46 -3.54
C ILE A 117 0.95 -15.28 -4.28
N ASP A 118 1.98 -15.58 -5.06
CA ASP A 118 2.64 -14.61 -5.96
C ASP A 118 3.32 -13.44 -5.24
N TYR A 119 4.32 -13.77 -4.44
CA TYR A 119 5.11 -12.82 -3.67
C TYR A 119 6.27 -12.17 -4.46
N GLU A 120 6.22 -12.13 -5.80
CA GLU A 120 7.34 -11.65 -6.61
C GLU A 120 7.66 -10.16 -6.42
N TYR A 121 6.65 -9.36 -6.00
CA TYR A 121 6.81 -7.95 -5.64
C TYR A 121 7.00 -7.70 -4.15
N ALA A 122 7.01 -8.76 -3.33
CA ALA A 122 7.09 -8.61 -1.89
C ALA A 122 8.41 -7.95 -1.46
N THR A 123 8.30 -6.96 -0.63
CA THR A 123 9.46 -6.21 -0.12
C THR A 123 9.17 -5.59 1.25
N ALA A 124 10.18 -5.00 1.87
CA ALA A 124 9.97 -4.16 3.03
C ALA A 124 9.25 -2.87 2.61
N ALA A 125 8.02 -2.67 3.09
CA ALA A 125 7.24 -1.48 2.79
C ALA A 125 6.40 -1.03 3.99
N PRO A 126 5.93 0.23 4.02
CA PRO A 126 4.95 0.66 5.00
C PRO A 126 3.67 -0.16 4.89
N SER A 127 3.12 -0.64 6.02
CA SER A 127 1.86 -1.39 6.03
C SER A 127 0.71 -0.59 5.38
N ALA A 128 0.71 0.72 5.58
CA ALA A 128 -0.27 1.60 4.98
C ALA A 128 -0.19 1.65 3.45
N PHE A 129 1.01 1.50 2.86
CA PHE A 129 1.16 1.35 1.41
C PHE A 129 0.54 0.04 0.92
N ASP A 130 0.87 -1.08 1.56
CA ASP A 130 0.38 -2.40 1.14
C ASP A 130 -1.15 -2.48 1.16
N ILE A 131 -1.76 -1.94 2.22
CA ILE A 131 -3.21 -1.86 2.36
C ILE A 131 -3.82 -0.89 1.32
N ALA A 132 -3.23 0.29 1.12
CA ALA A 132 -3.70 1.24 0.11
C ALA A 132 -3.58 0.66 -1.31
N ASN A 133 -2.53 -0.13 -1.56
CA ASN A 133 -2.34 -0.85 -2.80
C ASN A 133 -3.43 -1.91 -2.99
N HIS A 134 -3.69 -2.74 -1.97
CA HIS A 134 -4.81 -3.69 -2.01
C HIS A 134 -6.15 -3.02 -2.36
N PHE A 135 -6.47 -1.90 -1.74
CA PHE A 135 -7.70 -1.15 -2.05
C PHE A 135 -7.72 -0.59 -3.48
N ALA A 136 -6.56 -0.16 -4.00
CA ALA A 136 -6.46 0.32 -5.37
C ALA A 136 -6.69 -0.80 -6.40
N GLU A 137 -6.30 -2.03 -6.07
CA GLU A 137 -6.47 -3.20 -6.94
C GLU A 137 -7.92 -3.72 -7.01
N TRP A 138 -8.84 -3.21 -6.18
CA TRP A 138 -10.28 -3.52 -6.35
C TRP A 138 -10.81 -3.05 -7.70
N GLY A 139 -10.26 -1.97 -8.27
CA GLY A 139 -10.61 -1.47 -9.59
C GLY A 139 -10.13 -2.34 -10.77
N GLY A 140 -9.28 -3.33 -10.48
CA GLY A 140 -8.70 -4.22 -11.48
C GLY A 140 -7.87 -3.52 -12.54
N PHE A 141 -7.52 -4.26 -13.57
CA PHE A 141 -6.76 -3.73 -14.72
C PHE A 141 -7.56 -2.73 -15.57
N ASP A 142 -8.89 -2.76 -15.47
CA ASP A 142 -9.77 -1.79 -16.14
C ASP A 142 -9.79 -0.42 -15.43
N CYS A 143 -9.18 -0.33 -14.25
CA CYS A 143 -9.20 0.87 -13.40
C CYS A 143 -10.63 1.36 -13.15
N ASP A 144 -11.57 0.47 -12.84
CA ASP A 144 -12.93 0.84 -12.48
C ASP A 144 -12.96 1.47 -11.08
N PHE A 145 -12.86 2.77 -11.03
CA PHE A 145 -12.85 3.49 -9.76
C PHE A 145 -14.21 3.49 -9.04
N SER A 146 -15.28 3.06 -9.70
CA SER A 146 -16.61 2.98 -9.07
C SER A 146 -16.72 1.88 -8.02
N VAL A 147 -15.89 0.84 -8.12
CA VAL A 147 -15.89 -0.31 -7.21
C VAL A 147 -14.86 -0.21 -6.08
N LEU A 148 -14.08 0.87 -6.03
CA LEU A 148 -13.16 1.08 -4.91
C LEU A 148 -13.91 1.10 -3.58
N PRO A 149 -13.28 0.63 -2.47
CA PRO A 149 -13.95 0.58 -1.19
C PRO A 149 -14.30 1.97 -0.68
N THR A 150 -15.53 2.11 -0.17
CA THR A 150 -16.00 3.33 0.49
C THR A 150 -15.25 3.55 1.81
N ARG A 151 -15.45 4.71 2.42
CA ARG A 151 -14.85 5.05 3.70
C ARG A 151 -15.24 4.05 4.80
N THR A 152 -16.52 3.68 4.87
CA THR A 152 -17.03 2.67 5.81
C THR A 152 -16.37 1.32 5.57
N GLN A 153 -16.36 0.84 4.33
CA GLN A 153 -15.72 -0.45 3.98
C GLN A 153 -14.23 -0.49 4.34
N ARG A 154 -13.48 0.60 4.08
CA ARG A 154 -12.09 0.67 4.48
C ARG A 154 -11.92 0.64 6.00
N ARG A 155 -12.78 1.35 6.72
CA ARG A 155 -12.74 1.35 8.19
C ARG A 155 -12.98 -0.04 8.76
N ASP A 156 -13.98 -0.75 8.26
CA ASP A 156 -14.31 -2.11 8.69
C ASP A 156 -13.16 -3.08 8.41
N PHE A 157 -12.58 -2.99 7.20
CA PHE A 157 -11.40 -3.78 6.84
C PHE A 157 -10.23 -3.52 7.80
N LEU A 158 -9.91 -2.26 8.08
CA LEU A 158 -8.80 -1.89 8.95
C LEU A 158 -9.05 -2.31 10.40
N GLN A 159 -10.29 -2.29 10.86
CA GLN A 159 -10.65 -2.79 12.19
C GLN A 159 -10.39 -4.30 12.31
N CYS A 160 -10.82 -5.08 11.32
CA CYS A 160 -10.53 -6.52 11.26
C CYS A 160 -9.03 -6.79 11.16
N TYR A 161 -8.30 -6.05 10.32
CA TYR A 161 -6.86 -6.15 10.17
C TYR A 161 -6.11 -5.94 11.49
N LEU A 162 -6.46 -4.88 12.24
CA LEU A 162 -5.85 -4.59 13.54
C LEU A 162 -6.22 -5.64 14.58
N GLY A 163 -7.46 -6.11 14.61
CA GLY A 163 -7.89 -7.19 15.50
C GLY A 163 -7.01 -8.44 15.30
N SER A 164 -6.91 -8.91 14.05
CA SER A 164 -6.07 -10.05 13.69
C SER A 164 -4.59 -9.80 13.98
N TYR A 165 -4.07 -8.61 13.72
CA TYR A 165 -2.69 -8.26 14.04
C TYR A 165 -2.38 -8.41 15.53
N TYR A 166 -3.26 -7.92 16.40
CA TYR A 166 -3.07 -8.03 17.85
C TYR A 166 -3.21 -9.45 18.38
N GLU A 167 -4.16 -10.23 17.86
CA GLU A 167 -4.29 -11.65 18.18
C GLU A 167 -2.99 -12.42 17.89
N HIS A 168 -2.39 -12.19 16.71
CA HIS A 168 -1.13 -12.83 16.35
C HIS A 168 0.07 -12.37 17.18
N LEU A 169 0.07 -11.14 17.68
CA LEU A 169 1.11 -10.67 18.61
C LEU A 169 1.00 -11.38 19.98
N GLN A 170 -0.22 -11.60 20.46
CA GLN A 170 -0.47 -12.32 21.73
C GLN A 170 0.01 -13.76 21.63
N ASP A 171 -0.33 -14.48 20.55
CA ASP A 171 0.07 -15.87 20.32
C ASP A 171 1.60 -16.07 20.27
N ARG A 172 2.35 -15.06 19.88
CA ARG A 172 3.83 -15.13 19.81
C ARG A 172 4.55 -14.89 21.12
N GLY A 173 3.83 -14.62 22.22
CA GLY A 173 4.43 -14.40 23.54
C GLY A 173 5.42 -13.20 23.59
N THR A 174 5.32 -12.28 22.63
CA THR A 174 6.19 -11.08 22.55
C THR A 174 5.80 -9.99 23.56
N SER A 175 4.93 -10.34 24.49
CA SER A 175 4.40 -9.44 25.49
C SER A 175 5.43 -9.21 26.60
N GLN A 176 5.98 -8.01 26.68
CA GLN A 176 6.67 -7.57 27.88
C GLN A 176 5.65 -7.01 28.88
N PRO A 177 5.71 -7.41 30.17
CA PRO A 177 4.87 -6.81 31.20
C PRO A 177 5.10 -5.29 31.25
N LEU A 178 4.04 -4.50 31.32
CA LEU A 178 4.15 -3.10 31.61
C LEU A 178 4.58 -2.89 33.07
N GLU A 179 5.31 -1.81 33.37
CA GLU A 179 5.80 -1.47 34.72
C GLU A 179 4.68 -1.38 35.78
N ASP A 180 3.41 -1.29 35.37
CA ASP A 180 2.23 -1.19 36.23
C ASP A 180 1.53 -2.54 36.50
N GLY A 181 2.12 -3.66 36.07
CA GLY A 181 1.62 -5.03 36.35
C GLY A 181 0.44 -5.46 35.47
N ARG A 182 0.03 -4.62 34.48
CA ARG A 182 -0.90 -5.05 33.45
C ARG A 182 -0.14 -5.86 32.38
N GLU A 183 -0.76 -6.91 31.89
CA GLU A 183 -0.20 -7.60 30.74
C GLU A 183 -0.21 -6.64 29.53
N ALA A 184 0.94 -6.46 28.89
CA ALA A 184 1.08 -5.61 27.71
C ALA A 184 0.15 -6.01 26.54
N ASN A 185 -0.56 -7.12 26.71
CA ASN A 185 -1.46 -7.76 25.76
C ASN A 185 -2.92 -7.35 25.87
N GLU A 186 -3.30 -6.64 26.93
CA GLU A 186 -4.68 -6.16 27.01
C GLU A 186 -4.83 -4.98 26.05
N VAL A 187 -5.17 -5.32 24.79
CA VAL A 187 -5.58 -4.30 23.80
C VAL A 187 -6.90 -3.74 24.27
N THR A 188 -6.83 -2.63 24.99
CA THR A 188 -8.03 -1.92 25.38
C THR A 188 -8.75 -1.42 24.15
N GLU A 189 -10.09 -1.37 24.19
CA GLU A 189 -10.90 -0.78 23.11
C GLU A 189 -10.39 0.63 22.73
N GLN A 190 -9.96 1.40 23.71
CA GLN A 190 -9.39 2.73 23.47
C GLN A 190 -8.11 2.70 22.64
N ARG A 191 -7.24 1.73 22.88
CA ARG A 191 -6.01 1.54 22.07
C ARG A 191 -6.38 1.14 20.65
N LEU A 192 -7.27 0.16 20.49
CA LEU A 192 -7.72 -0.28 19.17
C LEU A 192 -8.31 0.89 18.36
N GLN A 193 -9.18 1.70 18.96
CA GLN A 193 -9.77 2.86 18.28
C GLN A 193 -8.74 3.94 17.93
N LYS A 194 -7.74 4.17 18.79
CA LYS A 194 -6.65 5.08 18.50
C LYS A 194 -5.80 4.61 17.32
N ASP A 195 -5.44 3.32 17.32
CA ASP A 195 -4.58 2.74 16.30
C ASP A 195 -5.34 2.58 14.98
N LEU A 196 -6.66 2.30 15.03
CA LEU A 196 -7.53 2.31 13.87
C LEU A 196 -7.58 3.70 13.20
N LYS A 197 -7.78 4.74 13.99
CA LYS A 197 -7.75 6.11 13.48
C LYS A 197 -6.42 6.43 12.81
N HIS A 198 -5.31 6.10 13.49
CA HIS A 198 -3.97 6.37 12.97
C HIS A 198 -3.69 5.62 11.67
N LEU A 199 -3.98 4.31 11.63
CA LEU A 199 -3.80 3.50 10.43
C LEU A 199 -4.69 3.99 9.28
N PHE A 200 -5.93 4.38 9.58
CA PHE A 200 -6.84 4.94 8.57
C PHE A 200 -6.28 6.21 7.93
N GLU A 201 -5.78 7.15 8.76
CA GLU A 201 -5.14 8.37 8.28
C GLU A 201 -3.88 8.09 7.43
N GLN A 202 -3.10 7.08 7.81
CA GLN A 202 -1.94 6.66 7.03
C GLN A 202 -2.33 6.04 5.69
N VAL A 203 -3.31 5.14 5.66
CA VAL A 203 -3.80 4.54 4.41
C VAL A 203 -4.37 5.63 3.48
N ASP A 204 -5.07 6.61 4.03
CA ASP A 204 -5.53 7.76 3.25
C ASP A 204 -4.36 8.59 2.70
N ALA A 205 -3.27 8.75 3.46
CA ALA A 205 -2.06 9.41 2.98
C ALA A 205 -1.39 8.65 1.84
N PHE A 206 -1.29 7.32 1.95
CA PHE A 206 -0.64 6.47 0.95
C PHE A 206 -1.50 6.19 -0.30
N ARG A 207 -2.79 6.54 -0.32
CA ARG A 207 -3.75 6.13 -1.38
C ARG A 207 -3.33 6.49 -2.81
N GLY A 208 -2.50 7.51 -3.00
CA GLY A 208 -2.01 7.91 -4.32
C GLY A 208 -0.79 7.14 -4.80
N LEU A 209 -0.02 6.57 -3.87
CA LEU A 209 1.25 5.92 -4.19
C LEU A 209 1.10 4.65 -5.06
N PRO A 210 0.06 3.82 -4.93
CA PRO A 210 -0.18 2.72 -5.87
C PRO A 210 -0.28 3.16 -7.32
N GLY A 211 -0.90 4.31 -7.60
CA GLY A 211 -0.96 4.87 -8.94
C GLY A 211 0.44 5.21 -9.49
N PHE A 212 1.32 5.76 -8.67
CA PHE A 212 2.71 6.03 -9.02
C PHE A 212 3.50 4.73 -9.24
N TYR A 213 3.40 3.77 -8.32
CA TYR A 213 4.07 2.48 -8.35
C TYR A 213 3.74 1.70 -9.62
N TRP A 214 2.46 1.43 -9.88
CA TRP A 214 2.01 0.66 -11.02
C TRP A 214 2.15 1.39 -12.36
N SER A 215 2.15 2.73 -12.37
CA SER A 215 2.43 3.48 -13.60
C SER A 215 3.85 3.26 -14.09
N ILE A 216 4.85 3.25 -13.18
CA ILE A 216 6.26 3.03 -13.54
C ILE A 216 6.45 1.58 -14.01
N TRP A 217 5.87 0.62 -13.29
CA TRP A 217 5.85 -0.78 -13.70
C TRP A 217 5.28 -0.95 -15.13
N ALA A 218 4.13 -0.34 -15.39
CA ALA A 218 3.49 -0.42 -16.69
C ALA A 218 4.31 0.23 -17.82
N LEU A 219 5.03 1.32 -17.54
CA LEU A 219 5.98 1.90 -18.50
C LEU A 219 7.10 0.93 -18.85
N ILE A 220 7.57 0.12 -17.91
CA ILE A 220 8.56 -0.93 -18.15
C ILE A 220 7.93 -2.06 -18.97
N GLN A 221 6.73 -2.52 -18.60
CA GLN A 221 6.03 -3.59 -19.31
C GLN A 221 5.71 -3.20 -20.75
N SER A 222 5.38 -1.94 -21.01
CA SER A 222 5.12 -1.46 -22.39
C SER A 222 6.31 -1.63 -23.34
N MET A 223 7.52 -1.82 -22.81
CA MET A 223 8.73 -2.03 -23.60
C MET A 223 9.11 -3.51 -23.72
N ASN A 224 8.79 -4.31 -22.71
CA ASN A 224 9.36 -5.65 -22.55
C ASN A 224 8.31 -6.78 -22.66
N SER A 225 7.06 -6.50 -22.33
CA SER A 225 6.00 -7.52 -22.30
C SER A 225 5.56 -7.89 -23.72
N GLN A 226 5.29 -9.19 -23.93
CA GLN A 226 4.68 -9.74 -25.14
C GLN A 226 3.17 -10.02 -24.93
N ILE A 227 2.64 -9.69 -23.76
CA ILE A 227 1.22 -9.83 -23.48
C ILE A 227 0.47 -8.73 -24.21
N ASP A 228 -0.63 -9.09 -24.90
CA ASP A 228 -1.52 -8.15 -25.58
C ASP A 228 -2.36 -7.36 -24.57
N PHE A 229 -1.74 -6.30 -24.04
CA PHE A 229 -2.35 -5.36 -23.10
C PHE A 229 -1.78 -3.97 -23.34
N ASP A 230 -2.65 -2.94 -23.30
CA ASP A 230 -2.22 -1.55 -23.51
C ASP A 230 -1.59 -0.96 -22.23
N TYR A 231 -0.38 -1.41 -21.93
CA TYR A 231 0.39 -0.91 -20.78
C TYR A 231 0.62 0.60 -20.82
N ALA A 232 0.73 1.20 -22.01
CA ALA A 232 0.98 2.63 -22.13
C ALA A 232 -0.24 3.47 -21.69
N SER A 233 -1.45 3.04 -22.06
CA SER A 233 -2.68 3.67 -21.59
C SER A 233 -2.93 3.41 -20.11
N TYR A 234 -2.70 2.18 -19.64
CA TYR A 234 -2.77 1.84 -18.23
C TYR A 234 -1.82 2.72 -17.39
N ALA A 235 -0.56 2.88 -17.80
CA ALA A 235 0.40 3.75 -17.12
C ALA A 235 -0.10 5.20 -16.99
N LYS A 236 -0.75 5.72 -18.03
CA LYS A 236 -1.32 7.08 -17.99
C LYS A 236 -2.47 7.20 -16.99
N ILE A 237 -3.36 6.21 -16.97
CA ILE A 237 -4.50 6.19 -16.02
C ILE A 237 -3.97 6.13 -14.59
N ARG A 238 -3.07 5.19 -14.29
CA ARG A 238 -2.48 5.03 -12.96
C ARG A 238 -1.71 6.28 -12.52
N LEU A 239 -0.95 6.89 -13.40
CA LEU A 239 -0.23 8.13 -13.08
C LEU A 239 -1.19 9.31 -12.86
N SER A 240 -2.34 9.34 -13.54
CA SER A 240 -3.36 10.36 -13.30
C SER A 240 -3.97 10.28 -11.89
N GLU A 241 -4.08 9.07 -11.33
CA GLU A 241 -4.51 8.87 -9.93
C GLU A 241 -3.53 9.52 -8.95
N TYR A 242 -2.23 9.32 -9.18
CA TYR A 242 -1.19 9.93 -8.35
C TYR A 242 -1.26 11.46 -8.39
N TRP A 243 -1.40 12.05 -9.59
CA TRP A 243 -1.48 13.51 -9.72
C TRP A 243 -2.75 14.07 -9.09
N ALA A 244 -3.88 13.38 -9.21
CA ALA A 244 -5.13 13.77 -8.57
C ALA A 244 -5.00 13.76 -7.04
N TRP A 245 -4.46 12.68 -6.48
CA TRP A 245 -4.15 12.59 -5.06
C TRP A 245 -3.21 13.71 -4.60
N LYS A 246 -2.11 13.94 -5.33
CA LYS A 246 -1.13 14.96 -4.98
C LYS A 246 -1.74 16.36 -4.97
N ALA A 247 -2.63 16.65 -5.92
CA ALA A 247 -3.33 17.92 -5.97
C ALA A 247 -4.25 18.13 -4.75
N GLU A 248 -4.97 17.10 -4.31
CA GLU A 248 -5.77 17.11 -3.08
C GLU A 248 -4.87 17.24 -1.84
N TRP A 249 -3.83 16.43 -1.75
CA TRP A 249 -2.88 16.41 -0.63
C TRP A 249 -2.25 17.78 -0.39
N ARG A 250 -1.85 18.46 -1.46
CA ARG A 250 -1.26 19.81 -1.40
C ARG A 250 -2.26 20.95 -1.37
N GLY A 251 -3.56 20.66 -1.47
CA GLY A 251 -4.59 21.67 -1.59
C GLY A 251 -4.45 22.54 -2.86
N SER A 252 -3.83 21.99 -3.91
CA SER A 252 -3.56 22.74 -5.16
C SER A 252 -4.61 22.50 -6.25
N ARG A 253 -5.62 21.63 -5.99
CA ARG A 253 -6.74 21.47 -6.91
C ARG A 253 -7.52 22.78 -7.03
N GLU A 254 -7.84 23.17 -8.26
CA GLU A 254 -8.71 24.32 -8.48
C GLU A 254 -10.10 24.07 -7.87
N LYS A 255 -10.59 25.01 -7.06
CA LYS A 255 -11.87 24.85 -6.34
C LYS A 255 -13.08 24.70 -7.29
N THR A 256 -12.95 25.19 -8.53
CA THR A 256 -13.98 25.09 -9.57
C THR A 256 -13.90 23.81 -10.38
N ALA A 257 -12.79 23.06 -10.30
CA ALA A 257 -12.64 21.82 -11.02
C ALA A 257 -13.42 20.70 -10.34
N GLU A 258 -14.08 19.86 -11.13
CA GLU A 258 -14.73 18.66 -10.63
C GLU A 258 -13.68 17.71 -9.99
N MET A 259 -14.02 17.17 -8.82
CA MET A 259 -13.16 16.19 -8.17
C MET A 259 -13.10 14.91 -9.03
N PRO A 260 -11.89 14.37 -9.32
CA PRO A 260 -11.77 13.12 -10.06
C PRO A 260 -12.58 11.99 -9.43
N LEU A 261 -13.12 11.10 -10.26
CA LEU A 261 -14.00 10.01 -9.82
C LEU A 261 -13.38 9.18 -8.68
N ARG A 262 -12.08 8.86 -8.81
CA ARG A 262 -11.35 8.10 -7.79
C ARG A 262 -11.36 8.81 -6.43
N GLU A 263 -11.05 10.09 -6.41
CA GLU A 263 -11.04 10.87 -5.16
C GLU A 263 -12.45 11.05 -4.58
N ARG A 264 -13.47 11.22 -5.42
CA ARG A 264 -14.88 11.27 -5.00
C ARG A 264 -15.29 9.94 -4.35
N ARG A 265 -14.99 8.82 -5.02
CA ARG A 265 -15.31 7.48 -4.51
C ARG A 265 -14.61 7.19 -3.18
N TRP A 266 -13.34 7.60 -3.08
CA TRP A 266 -12.56 7.45 -1.86
C TRP A 266 -13.15 8.22 -0.67
N GLN A 267 -13.79 9.37 -0.91
CA GLN A 267 -14.42 10.19 0.12
C GLN A 267 -15.85 9.77 0.44
N GLN A 268 -16.44 8.88 -0.35
CA GLN A 268 -17.80 8.42 -0.17
C GLN A 268 -17.92 7.57 1.11
N GLU A 269 -18.92 7.86 1.94
CA GLU A 269 -19.15 7.12 3.20
C GLU A 269 -19.71 5.72 2.93
N GLU A 270 -20.69 5.58 2.01
CA GLU A 270 -21.33 4.33 1.60
C GLU A 270 -21.50 4.23 0.09
#